data_6471e377180a5cbd21a24ab91526842c
#
_entry.id   6471e377180a5cbd21a24ab91526842c
#
_cell.length_a   1.000
_cell.length_b   1.000
_cell.length_c   1.000
_cell.angle_alpha   90.00
_cell.angle_beta   90.00
_cell.angle_gamma   90.00
#
_symmetry.space_group_name_H-M   'P 1'
#
loop_
_entity.id
_entity.type
_entity.pdbx_description
1 polymer ?
#
loop_
_entity_poly.entity_id
_entity_poly.type
_entity_poly.pdbx_seq_one_letter_code
_entity_poly.pdbx_strand_id
1 'polypeptide(L)'
;MRLGKQRHESKYLAIGHFNTNKGWSISWMCHQLGITRSAFYKWKHRIVPEQEQLNIEIAELIKEYDERFSHILGYRRMTDWINHFNHTNYSRKRIHRIMKKLDIHAVIRKKKKKYKTVKSEETIENKLARNFYTTAPNKKWVTDVTEFKIPNSHKKLYLSAILDLYDRYPIAFVISGRNDNRLVFKTFDKAIEKNPTAKPIFHNDRGFQYTNKHFQKKLKDTDMIQSMSRVGHCIDNGPIEGFWGIIKSEMYQMYDISDETSLRYAIKDYIRFYCQERPQSRYHCKTPWEVRNAALTSEHPLSYPIAKNNKIEQYKSKWSA
;
A
#
# COMPACT_ATOMS: atom_id res chain seq x y z
N MET A 1 14.21 -2.93 -24.53
CA MET A 1 13.55 -1.69 -24.97
C MET A 1 14.49 -0.51 -24.75
N ARG A 2 14.90 0.14 -25.82
CA ARG A 2 15.73 1.35 -25.67
C ARG A 2 14.95 2.42 -24.96
N LEU A 3 15.53 3.00 -23.93
CA LEU A 3 14.97 4.13 -23.22
C LEU A 3 15.13 5.48 -24.00
N GLY A 4 15.60 5.48 -25.24
CA GLY A 4 15.68 6.61 -26.18
C GLY A 4 15.32 6.19 -27.58
N LYS A 5 14.49 6.99 -28.30
CA LYS A 5 14.39 6.83 -29.75
C LYS A 5 15.78 7.05 -30.34
N GLN A 6 16.28 6.08 -31.11
CA GLN A 6 17.47 6.33 -31.88
C GLN A 6 17.16 7.39 -32.96
N ARG A 7 18.08 8.32 -33.10
CA ARG A 7 18.05 9.22 -34.26
C ARG A 7 17.97 8.33 -35.52
N HIS A 8 16.94 8.50 -36.33
CA HIS A 8 16.70 7.75 -37.57
C HIS A 8 16.31 6.26 -37.46
N GLU A 9 15.88 5.73 -36.30
CA GLU A 9 15.48 4.33 -36.15
C GLU A 9 14.37 3.91 -37.15
N SER A 10 13.36 4.75 -37.35
CA SER A 10 12.31 4.51 -38.36
C SER A 10 12.85 4.41 -39.77
N LYS A 11 13.87 5.19 -40.13
CA LYS A 11 14.55 5.11 -41.41
C LYS A 11 15.30 3.80 -41.59
N TYR A 12 15.99 3.35 -40.56
CA TYR A 12 16.70 2.07 -40.58
C TYR A 12 15.76 0.87 -40.71
N LEU A 13 14.64 0.91 -39.99
CA LEU A 13 13.58 -0.12 -40.10
C LEU A 13 12.99 -0.16 -41.53
N ALA A 14 12.69 1.00 -42.13
CA ALA A 14 12.20 1.08 -43.48
C ALA A 14 13.19 0.52 -44.50
N ILE A 15 14.48 0.88 -44.37
CA ILE A 15 15.54 0.31 -45.25
C ILE A 15 15.61 -1.22 -45.11
N GLY A 16 15.60 -1.74 -43.91
CA GLY A 16 15.61 -3.19 -43.68
C GLY A 16 14.39 -3.86 -44.32
N HIS A 17 13.19 -3.34 -44.09
CA HIS A 17 11.96 -3.88 -44.64
C HIS A 17 11.94 -3.89 -46.19
N PHE A 18 12.25 -2.77 -46.82
CA PHE A 18 12.19 -2.68 -48.28
C PHE A 18 13.34 -3.43 -48.94
N ASN A 19 14.50 -3.51 -48.33
CA ASN A 19 15.57 -4.37 -48.85
C ASN A 19 15.18 -5.86 -48.83
N THR A 20 14.59 -6.35 -47.71
CA THR A 20 14.16 -7.76 -47.59
C THR A 20 12.97 -8.10 -48.52
N ASN A 21 11.94 -7.23 -48.56
CA ASN A 21 10.68 -7.55 -49.21
C ASN A 21 10.59 -7.12 -50.68
N LYS A 22 11.38 -6.14 -51.08
CA LYS A 22 11.35 -5.55 -52.46
C LYS A 22 12.70 -5.59 -53.16
N GLY A 23 13.77 -6.06 -52.52
CA GLY A 23 15.11 -6.12 -53.09
C GLY A 23 15.75 -4.75 -53.36
N TRP A 24 15.26 -3.67 -52.77
CA TRP A 24 15.79 -2.33 -53.03
C TRP A 24 17.21 -2.15 -52.49
N SER A 25 18.02 -1.40 -53.26
CA SER A 25 19.41 -1.15 -52.91
C SER A 25 19.52 -0.35 -51.57
N ILE A 26 20.22 -0.91 -50.61
CA ILE A 26 20.50 -0.25 -49.32
C ILE A 26 21.24 1.09 -49.56
N SER A 27 22.17 1.11 -50.53
CA SER A 27 22.95 2.32 -50.88
C SER A 27 22.03 3.43 -51.37
N TRP A 28 21.12 3.13 -52.26
CA TRP A 28 20.15 4.05 -52.82
C TRP A 28 19.20 4.59 -51.75
N MET A 29 18.64 3.71 -50.92
CA MET A 29 17.72 4.12 -49.83
C MET A 29 18.44 4.98 -48.77
N CYS A 30 19.67 4.67 -48.41
CA CYS A 30 20.46 5.48 -47.48
C CYS A 30 20.66 6.89 -48.05
N HIS A 31 20.98 7.00 -49.31
CA HIS A 31 21.14 8.28 -50.00
C HIS A 31 19.84 9.10 -49.98
N GLN A 32 18.70 8.51 -50.37
CA GLN A 32 17.40 9.15 -50.36
C GLN A 32 16.94 9.62 -48.98
N LEU A 33 17.26 8.86 -47.94
CA LEU A 33 16.89 9.19 -46.58
C LEU A 33 17.90 10.06 -45.80
N GLY A 34 19.00 10.45 -46.46
CA GLY A 34 20.05 11.31 -45.86
C GLY A 34 20.75 10.65 -44.69
N ILE A 35 21.07 9.34 -44.79
CA ILE A 35 21.82 8.59 -43.79
C ILE A 35 23.02 7.86 -44.44
N THR A 36 24.06 7.63 -43.66
CA THR A 36 25.23 6.90 -44.17
C THR A 36 24.99 5.39 -44.14
N ARG A 37 25.54 4.66 -45.12
CA ARG A 37 25.53 3.18 -45.14
C ARG A 37 26.16 2.60 -43.85
N SER A 38 27.28 3.17 -43.42
CA SER A 38 27.96 2.77 -42.18
C SER A 38 27.02 2.85 -40.96
N ALA A 39 26.23 3.94 -40.85
CA ALA A 39 25.28 4.08 -39.75
C ALA A 39 24.17 3.03 -39.78
N PHE A 40 23.68 2.69 -40.99
CA PHE A 40 22.69 1.61 -41.16
C PHE A 40 23.27 0.23 -40.77
N TYR A 41 24.43 -0.14 -41.25
CA TYR A 41 25.07 -1.42 -40.91
C TYR A 41 25.48 -1.50 -39.45
N LYS A 42 25.99 -0.42 -38.85
CA LYS A 42 26.24 -0.33 -37.43
C LYS A 42 24.95 -0.55 -36.59
N TRP A 43 23.83 -0.05 -37.07
CA TRP A 43 22.54 -0.30 -36.45
C TRP A 43 22.07 -1.74 -36.67
N LYS A 44 22.18 -2.28 -37.88
CA LYS A 44 21.75 -3.64 -38.26
C LYS A 44 22.53 -4.72 -37.48
N HIS A 45 23.83 -4.55 -37.32
CA HIS A 45 24.71 -5.52 -36.63
C HIS A 45 24.97 -5.16 -35.17
N ARG A 46 24.14 -4.27 -34.61
CA ARG A 46 24.33 -3.85 -33.23
C ARG A 46 24.05 -4.97 -32.25
N ILE A 47 25.04 -5.27 -31.42
CA ILE A 47 24.83 -6.09 -30.22
C ILE A 47 24.08 -5.23 -29.19
N VAL A 48 22.97 -5.75 -28.68
CA VAL A 48 22.21 -5.07 -27.62
C VAL A 48 23.04 -5.12 -26.33
N PRO A 49 23.38 -3.99 -25.72
CA PRO A 49 24.13 -4.00 -24.47
C PRO A 49 23.32 -4.67 -23.36
N GLU A 50 23.98 -5.38 -22.45
CA GLU A 50 23.38 -6.05 -21.30
C GLU A 50 22.44 -5.15 -20.51
N GLN A 51 22.85 -3.89 -20.30
CA GLN A 51 22.04 -2.87 -19.63
C GLN A 51 20.74 -2.55 -20.35
N GLU A 52 20.69 -2.67 -21.67
CA GLU A 52 19.46 -2.47 -22.47
C GLU A 52 18.57 -3.72 -22.41
N GLN A 53 19.16 -4.91 -22.45
CA GLN A 53 18.46 -6.16 -22.26
C GLN A 53 17.77 -6.20 -20.89
N LEU A 54 18.49 -5.87 -19.84
CA LEU A 54 17.95 -5.77 -18.48
C LEU A 54 16.84 -4.73 -18.36
N ASN A 55 16.88 -3.62 -19.12
CA ASN A 55 15.76 -2.66 -19.14
C ASN A 55 14.52 -3.20 -19.87
N ILE A 56 14.67 -4.11 -20.83
CA ILE A 56 13.55 -4.77 -21.49
C ILE A 56 12.88 -5.72 -20.49
N GLU A 57 13.64 -6.54 -19.80
CA GLU A 57 13.14 -7.46 -18.76
C GLU A 57 12.38 -6.72 -17.65
N ILE A 58 12.96 -5.63 -17.14
CA ILE A 58 12.29 -4.77 -16.16
C ILE A 58 10.99 -4.17 -16.73
N ALA A 59 10.98 -3.77 -18.00
CA ALA A 59 9.79 -3.20 -18.63
C ALA A 59 8.65 -4.24 -18.73
N GLU A 60 8.97 -5.49 -18.94
CA GLU A 60 8.01 -6.59 -18.98
C GLU A 60 7.44 -6.90 -17.59
N LEU A 61 8.29 -6.97 -16.56
CA LEU A 61 7.84 -7.07 -15.17
C LEU A 61 6.93 -5.90 -14.75
N ILE A 62 7.26 -4.68 -15.16
CA ILE A 62 6.43 -3.49 -14.86
C ILE A 62 5.04 -3.64 -15.47
N LYS A 63 4.93 -4.09 -16.73
CA LYS A 63 3.64 -4.28 -17.39
C LYS A 63 2.82 -5.36 -16.70
N GLU A 64 3.44 -6.52 -16.44
CA GLU A 64 2.79 -7.64 -15.76
C GLU A 64 2.20 -7.22 -14.41
N TYR A 65 3.01 -6.55 -13.55
CA TYR A 65 2.51 -6.10 -12.25
C TYR A 65 1.51 -4.95 -12.35
N ASP A 66 1.62 -4.08 -13.33
CA ASP A 66 0.67 -3.01 -13.54
C ASP A 66 -0.73 -3.54 -13.89
N GLU A 67 -0.80 -4.51 -14.79
CA GLU A 67 -2.04 -5.20 -15.16
C GLU A 67 -2.57 -6.04 -14.00
N ARG A 68 -1.75 -6.88 -13.39
CA ARG A 68 -2.12 -7.75 -12.27
C ARG A 68 -2.74 -6.99 -11.11
N PHE A 69 -2.26 -5.79 -10.82
CA PHE A 69 -2.73 -4.97 -9.70
C PHE A 69 -3.59 -3.78 -10.15
N SER A 70 -4.25 -3.87 -11.30
CA SER A 70 -5.23 -2.89 -11.78
C SER A 70 -4.74 -1.45 -11.71
N HIS A 71 -3.49 -1.23 -12.11
CA HIS A 71 -2.84 0.10 -12.20
C HIS A 71 -2.73 0.87 -10.87
N ILE A 72 -2.71 0.19 -9.72
CA ILE A 72 -2.58 0.86 -8.42
C ILE A 72 -1.14 1.15 -8.00
N LEU A 73 -0.13 0.60 -8.71
CA LEU A 73 1.27 0.68 -8.32
C LEU A 73 1.94 1.94 -8.90
N GLY A 74 2.19 2.96 -8.06
CA GLY A 74 3.11 4.03 -8.42
C GLY A 74 4.58 3.56 -8.34
N TYR A 75 5.51 4.27 -9.01
CA TYR A 75 6.92 3.83 -9.17
C TYR A 75 7.62 3.36 -7.90
N ARG A 76 7.33 3.96 -6.73
CA ARG A 76 7.94 3.55 -5.45
C ARG A 76 7.50 2.15 -5.05
N ARG A 77 6.19 1.89 -5.12
CA ARG A 77 5.63 0.57 -4.82
C ARG A 77 5.99 -0.45 -5.89
N MET A 78 5.96 -0.07 -7.15
CA MET A 78 6.43 -0.92 -8.25
C MET A 78 7.88 -1.37 -8.01
N THR A 79 8.76 -0.47 -7.54
CA THR A 79 10.14 -0.83 -7.16
C THR A 79 10.16 -1.81 -5.99
N ASP A 80 9.38 -1.54 -4.94
CA ASP A 80 9.33 -2.40 -3.76
C ASP A 80 8.81 -3.80 -4.14
N TRP A 81 7.82 -3.90 -5.05
CA TRP A 81 7.29 -5.18 -5.58
C TRP A 81 8.32 -5.95 -6.38
N ILE A 82 8.89 -5.34 -7.40
CA ILE A 82 9.87 -5.99 -8.27
C ILE A 82 11.05 -6.50 -7.43
N ASN A 83 11.59 -5.67 -6.54
CA ASN A 83 12.73 -6.06 -5.73
C ASN A 83 12.40 -7.18 -4.74
N HIS A 84 11.21 -7.19 -4.15
CA HIS A 84 10.80 -8.23 -3.21
C HIS A 84 10.60 -9.58 -3.90
N PHE A 85 9.77 -9.63 -4.93
CA PHE A 85 9.37 -10.91 -5.54
C PHE A 85 10.41 -11.49 -6.52
N ASN A 86 11.29 -10.66 -7.07
CA ASN A 86 12.34 -11.12 -7.98
C ASN A 86 13.73 -11.12 -7.32
N HIS A 87 13.82 -10.87 -5.99
CA HIS A 87 15.09 -10.85 -5.25
C HIS A 87 16.15 -9.94 -5.88
N THR A 88 15.72 -8.79 -6.39
CA THR A 88 16.55 -7.79 -7.06
C THR A 88 16.73 -6.54 -6.20
N ASN A 89 17.64 -5.65 -6.62
CA ASN A 89 17.88 -4.38 -5.94
C ASN A 89 17.92 -3.22 -6.94
N TYR A 90 16.87 -3.06 -7.71
CA TYR A 90 16.78 -1.96 -8.68
C TYR A 90 16.48 -0.63 -7.98
N SER A 91 17.14 0.42 -8.47
CA SER A 91 16.92 1.77 -7.93
C SER A 91 15.56 2.35 -8.36
N ARG A 92 14.93 3.13 -7.46
CA ARG A 92 13.67 3.85 -7.75
C ARG A 92 13.76 4.76 -8.98
N LYS A 93 14.94 5.37 -9.21
CA LYS A 93 15.18 6.22 -10.39
C LYS A 93 15.10 5.41 -11.69
N ARG A 94 15.63 4.18 -11.70
CA ARG A 94 15.59 3.29 -12.87
C ARG A 94 14.16 2.89 -13.20
N ILE A 95 13.42 2.37 -12.23
CA ILE A 95 12.01 1.96 -12.39
C ILE A 95 11.14 3.15 -12.83
N HIS A 96 11.26 4.30 -12.16
CA HIS A 96 10.50 5.50 -12.54
C HIS A 96 10.75 5.94 -13.98
N ARG A 97 12.01 5.89 -14.44
CA ARG A 97 12.37 6.22 -15.81
C ARG A 97 11.76 5.27 -16.84
N ILE A 98 11.70 3.98 -16.53
CA ILE A 98 11.09 2.97 -17.40
C ILE A 98 9.57 3.14 -17.40
N MET A 99 8.91 3.26 -16.26
CA MET A 99 7.46 3.50 -16.16
C MET A 99 7.03 4.75 -16.93
N LYS A 100 7.79 5.86 -16.79
CA LYS A 100 7.52 7.09 -17.55
C LYS A 100 7.57 6.86 -19.07
N LYS A 101 8.44 5.97 -19.54
CA LYS A 101 8.53 5.64 -20.97
C LYS A 101 7.43 4.73 -21.48
N LEU A 102 6.92 3.89 -20.60
CA LEU A 102 5.77 3.03 -20.87
C LEU A 102 4.44 3.77 -20.71
N ASP A 103 4.47 5.05 -20.29
CA ASP A 103 3.31 5.85 -19.88
C ASP A 103 2.47 5.19 -18.78
N ILE A 104 3.14 4.43 -17.90
CA ILE A 104 2.50 3.73 -16.77
C ILE A 104 2.59 4.59 -15.52
N HIS A 105 1.43 4.88 -14.91
CA HIS A 105 1.31 5.64 -13.66
C HIS A 105 0.08 5.21 -12.86
N ALA A 106 0.16 5.32 -11.53
CA ALA A 106 -0.92 4.86 -10.66
C ALA A 106 -2.20 5.70 -10.81
N VAL A 107 -3.33 5.03 -10.93
CA VAL A 107 -4.67 5.64 -11.06
C VAL A 107 -5.28 6.10 -9.73
N ILE A 108 -4.68 5.70 -8.59
CA ILE A 108 -5.16 6.00 -7.23
C ILE A 108 -4.57 7.30 -6.66
N ARG A 109 -5.23 7.86 -5.62
CA ARG A 109 -4.81 9.05 -4.86
C ARG A 109 -4.92 10.39 -5.61
N LYS A 110 -6.07 10.66 -6.21
CA LYS A 110 -6.44 12.03 -6.60
C LYS A 110 -6.59 12.92 -5.35
N LYS A 111 -6.10 14.17 -5.38
CA LYS A 111 -6.21 15.12 -4.26
C LYS A 111 -7.67 15.29 -3.81
N LYS A 112 -7.96 15.03 -2.51
CA LYS A 112 -9.28 15.28 -1.91
C LYS A 112 -9.35 16.69 -1.29
N LYS A 113 -10.56 17.32 -1.32
CA LYS A 113 -10.83 18.58 -0.62
C LYS A 113 -10.86 18.36 0.90
N LYS A 114 -10.43 19.37 1.69
CA LYS A 114 -10.40 19.32 3.16
C LYS A 114 -11.81 19.53 3.74
N TYR A 115 -12.17 18.78 4.79
CA TYR A 115 -13.40 18.94 5.56
C TYR A 115 -13.11 19.54 6.95
N LYS A 116 -14.10 20.25 7.53
CA LYS A 116 -14.03 20.86 8.88
C LYS A 116 -14.53 19.88 9.95
N THR A 117 -13.95 19.95 11.15
CA THR A 117 -14.23 19.06 12.29
C THR A 117 -15.22 19.68 13.28
N VAL A 118 -16.01 18.83 13.95
CA VAL A 118 -16.98 19.16 15.01
C VAL A 118 -16.44 18.71 16.36
N LYS A 119 -16.72 19.46 17.44
CA LYS A 119 -16.25 19.21 18.82
C LYS A 119 -17.23 18.30 19.58
N SER A 120 -16.72 17.37 20.40
CA SER A 120 -17.48 16.60 21.40
C SER A 120 -16.63 16.34 22.67
N GLU A 121 -17.30 16.10 23.81
CA GLU A 121 -16.70 16.06 25.16
C GLU A 121 -16.32 14.66 25.65
N GLU A 122 -15.29 14.60 26.49
CA GLU A 122 -14.81 13.65 27.55
C GLU A 122 -14.68 12.12 27.27
N THR A 123 -13.77 11.25 27.93
CA THR A 123 -13.04 11.43 29.20
C THR A 123 -12.08 10.27 29.49
N ILE A 124 -11.44 9.58 28.54
CA ILE A 124 -10.35 8.65 28.81
C ILE A 124 -9.06 9.25 28.30
N GLU A 125 -7.99 9.18 29.12
CA GLU A 125 -6.69 9.74 28.81
C GLU A 125 -6.05 9.14 27.54
N ASN A 126 -5.41 9.98 26.73
CA ASN A 126 -4.65 9.54 25.56
C ASN A 126 -3.25 9.04 25.97
N LYS A 127 -3.18 7.83 26.53
CA LYS A 127 -1.92 7.19 26.93
C LYS A 127 -1.00 6.85 25.77
N LEU A 128 -1.55 6.65 24.56
CA LEU A 128 -0.75 6.41 23.37
C LEU A 128 0.05 7.65 22.93
N ALA A 129 -0.50 8.86 23.17
CA ALA A 129 0.14 10.17 22.91
C ALA A 129 0.86 10.24 21.54
N ARG A 130 0.27 9.66 20.48
CA ARG A 130 0.85 9.53 19.11
C ARG A 130 2.19 8.77 19.06
N ASN A 131 2.55 8.06 20.10
CA ASN A 131 3.70 7.17 20.08
C ASN A 131 3.34 5.86 19.38
N PHE A 132 3.30 5.90 18.05
CA PHE A 132 2.93 4.75 17.18
C PHE A 132 4.07 3.76 16.98
N TYR A 133 5.24 4.00 17.55
CA TYR A 133 6.36 3.09 17.53
C TYR A 133 6.24 2.05 18.64
N THR A 134 6.62 0.83 18.34
CA THR A 134 6.74 -0.27 19.29
C THR A 134 7.84 -1.23 18.83
N THR A 135 8.46 -1.91 19.78
CA THR A 135 9.62 -2.78 19.58
C THR A 135 9.24 -4.23 19.28
N ALA A 136 8.02 -4.63 19.61
CA ALA A 136 7.56 -6.01 19.43
C ALA A 136 6.05 -6.04 19.11
N PRO A 137 5.56 -7.15 18.53
CA PRO A 137 4.13 -7.40 18.35
C PRO A 137 3.37 -7.41 19.69
N ASN A 138 2.07 -7.17 19.61
CA ASN A 138 1.14 -7.25 20.74
C ASN A 138 1.44 -6.30 21.93
N LYS A 139 2.16 -5.20 21.68
CA LYS A 139 2.40 -4.15 22.69
C LYS A 139 1.43 -2.98 22.57
N LYS A 140 1.02 -2.64 21.37
CA LYS A 140 0.10 -1.52 21.10
C LYS A 140 -0.84 -1.90 19.96
N TRP A 141 -2.14 -1.89 20.23
CA TRP A 141 -3.19 -2.12 19.25
C TRP A 141 -4.01 -0.86 19.04
N VAL A 142 -4.39 -0.59 17.82
CA VAL A 142 -5.33 0.48 17.47
C VAL A 142 -6.55 -0.13 16.80
N THR A 143 -7.72 0.43 17.09
CA THR A 143 -8.98 -0.04 16.54
C THR A 143 -9.85 1.11 16.07
N ASP A 144 -10.69 0.82 15.08
CA ASP A 144 -11.67 1.76 14.55
C ASP A 144 -12.70 0.99 13.71
N VAL A 145 -13.80 1.67 13.39
CA VAL A 145 -14.84 1.18 12.48
C VAL A 145 -14.92 2.09 11.27
N THR A 146 -14.97 1.49 10.09
CA THR A 146 -15.15 2.25 8.85
C THR A 146 -16.30 1.69 8.02
N GLU A 147 -16.92 2.53 7.18
CA GLU A 147 -17.97 2.11 6.25
C GLU A 147 -17.43 1.91 4.84
N PHE A 148 -17.99 0.94 4.14
CA PHE A 148 -17.81 0.68 2.72
C PHE A 148 -19.15 0.76 2.01
N LYS A 149 -19.21 1.52 0.93
CA LYS A 149 -20.42 1.69 0.12
C LYS A 149 -20.42 0.71 -1.05
N ILE A 150 -21.57 0.15 -1.36
CA ILE A 150 -21.75 -0.59 -2.60
C ILE A 150 -21.96 0.46 -3.71
N PRO A 151 -21.18 0.46 -4.80
CA PRO A 151 -21.39 1.39 -5.91
C PRO A 151 -22.83 1.34 -6.42
N ASN A 152 -23.38 2.48 -6.79
CA ASN A 152 -24.75 2.61 -7.31
C ASN A 152 -25.85 2.07 -6.37
N SER A 153 -25.59 1.95 -5.05
CA SER A 153 -26.54 1.48 -4.06
C SER A 153 -26.53 2.31 -2.79
N HIS A 154 -27.64 2.39 -2.08
CA HIS A 154 -27.71 2.97 -0.74
C HIS A 154 -27.19 2.02 0.35
N LYS A 155 -26.98 0.74 0.03
CA LYS A 155 -26.48 -0.26 0.95
C LYS A 155 -25.00 -0.03 1.25
N LYS A 156 -24.61 -0.34 2.48
CA LYS A 156 -23.22 -0.24 2.96
C LYS A 156 -22.90 -1.33 3.96
N LEU A 157 -21.63 -1.64 4.07
CA LEU A 157 -21.08 -2.52 5.09
C LEU A 157 -20.17 -1.75 6.02
N TYR A 158 -20.06 -2.22 7.24
CA TYR A 158 -19.14 -1.71 8.25
C TYR A 158 -18.06 -2.74 8.52
N LEU A 159 -16.83 -2.28 8.59
CA LEU A 159 -15.67 -3.07 8.93
C LEU A 159 -15.07 -2.52 10.22
N SER A 160 -15.05 -3.35 11.26
CA SER A 160 -14.25 -3.13 12.46
C SER A 160 -12.97 -3.92 12.35
N ALA A 161 -11.83 -3.32 12.67
CA ALA A 161 -10.55 -4.02 12.72
C ALA A 161 -9.70 -3.56 13.90
N ILE A 162 -8.83 -4.46 14.36
CA ILE A 162 -7.77 -4.20 15.33
C ILE A 162 -6.44 -4.39 14.62
N LEU A 163 -5.62 -3.33 14.59
CA LEU A 163 -4.34 -3.27 13.91
C LEU A 163 -3.21 -3.23 14.95
N ASP A 164 -2.23 -4.12 14.82
CA ASP A 164 -1.01 -4.03 15.63
C ASP A 164 -0.10 -2.90 15.09
N LEU A 165 0.43 -2.09 16.00
CA LEU A 165 1.29 -0.97 15.60
C LEU A 165 2.71 -1.38 15.21
N TYR A 166 3.15 -2.58 15.54
CA TYR A 166 4.47 -3.09 15.20
C TYR A 166 4.59 -3.35 13.69
N ASP A 167 3.72 -4.19 13.17
CA ASP A 167 3.77 -4.74 11.82
C ASP A 167 2.64 -4.22 10.91
N ARG A 168 1.70 -3.44 11.46
CA ARG A 168 0.47 -3.00 10.76
C ARG A 168 -0.41 -4.16 10.32
N TYR A 169 -0.26 -5.32 10.95
CA TYR A 169 -1.07 -6.48 10.70
C TYR A 169 -2.45 -6.35 11.36
N PRO A 170 -3.56 -6.52 10.62
CA PRO A 170 -4.90 -6.59 11.20
C PRO A 170 -5.08 -7.92 11.93
N ILE A 171 -4.93 -7.90 13.26
CA ILE A 171 -5.02 -9.07 14.15
C ILE A 171 -6.38 -9.73 14.05
N ALA A 172 -7.42 -8.90 14.06
CA ALA A 172 -8.80 -9.32 13.90
C ALA A 172 -9.60 -8.29 13.12
N PHE A 173 -10.60 -8.76 12.39
CA PHE A 173 -11.60 -7.90 11.75
C PHE A 173 -12.95 -8.61 11.65
N VAL A 174 -14.03 -7.85 11.63
CA VAL A 174 -15.39 -8.30 11.41
C VAL A 174 -16.11 -7.36 10.45
N ILE A 175 -16.90 -7.94 9.52
CA ILE A 175 -17.73 -7.22 8.56
C ILE A 175 -19.19 -7.40 8.95
N SER A 176 -19.95 -6.31 9.06
CA SER A 176 -21.37 -6.31 9.41
C SER A 176 -22.16 -5.35 8.54
N GLY A 177 -23.46 -5.62 8.36
CA GLY A 177 -24.40 -4.64 7.79
C GLY A 177 -24.81 -3.54 8.78
N ARG A 178 -24.41 -3.63 10.06
CA ARG A 178 -24.77 -2.68 11.11
C ARG A 178 -23.52 -2.17 11.85
N ASN A 179 -23.52 -0.88 12.17
CA ASN A 179 -22.49 -0.26 13.03
C ASN A 179 -23.02 -0.23 14.47
N ASP A 180 -22.88 -1.34 15.18
CA ASP A 180 -23.34 -1.53 16.54
C ASP A 180 -22.23 -2.03 17.48
N ASN A 181 -22.55 -2.13 18.77
CA ASN A 181 -21.62 -2.65 19.79
C ASN A 181 -21.17 -4.09 19.50
N ARG A 182 -22.07 -4.91 18.92
CA ARG A 182 -21.78 -6.32 18.60
C ARG A 182 -20.63 -6.45 17.60
N LEU A 183 -20.56 -5.52 16.64
CA LEU A 183 -19.48 -5.49 15.64
C LEU A 183 -18.10 -5.36 16.31
N VAL A 184 -17.95 -4.37 17.20
CA VAL A 184 -16.70 -4.10 17.92
C VAL A 184 -16.37 -5.20 18.91
N PHE A 185 -17.37 -5.69 19.67
CA PHE A 185 -17.17 -6.75 20.66
C PHE A 185 -16.69 -8.04 20.00
N LYS A 186 -17.34 -8.46 18.90
CA LYS A 186 -16.89 -9.63 18.13
C LYS A 186 -15.48 -9.46 17.56
N THR A 187 -15.11 -8.24 17.16
CA THR A 187 -13.75 -7.98 16.67
C THR A 187 -12.74 -8.13 17.80
N PHE A 188 -13.05 -7.61 18.98
CA PHE A 188 -12.23 -7.75 20.17
C PHE A 188 -12.10 -9.21 20.61
N ASP A 189 -13.20 -9.94 20.74
CA ASP A 189 -13.21 -11.36 21.13
C ASP A 189 -12.34 -12.21 20.21
N LYS A 190 -12.41 -12.00 18.88
CA LYS A 190 -11.54 -12.65 17.91
C LYS A 190 -10.05 -12.29 18.07
N ALA A 191 -9.75 -11.07 18.48
CA ALA A 191 -8.37 -10.66 18.72
C ALA A 191 -7.77 -11.37 19.95
N ILE A 192 -8.56 -11.50 21.03
CA ILE A 192 -8.14 -12.21 22.23
C ILE A 192 -8.00 -13.71 21.98
N GLU A 193 -8.96 -14.31 21.28
CA GLU A 193 -8.91 -15.74 20.90
C GLU A 193 -7.60 -16.08 20.17
N LYS A 194 -7.16 -15.21 19.27
CA LYS A 194 -5.90 -15.40 18.52
C LYS A 194 -4.64 -15.04 19.30
N ASN A 195 -4.75 -14.21 20.34
CA ASN A 195 -3.62 -13.72 21.11
C ASN A 195 -3.98 -13.67 22.61
N PRO A 196 -4.21 -14.82 23.27
CA PRO A 196 -4.77 -14.87 24.62
C PRO A 196 -3.86 -14.29 25.70
N THR A 197 -2.56 -14.24 25.48
CA THR A 197 -1.57 -13.70 26.44
C THR A 197 -1.22 -12.24 26.18
N ALA A 198 -1.78 -11.61 25.13
CA ALA A 198 -1.44 -10.24 24.78
C ALA A 198 -2.10 -9.23 25.74
N LYS A 199 -1.30 -8.30 26.24
CA LYS A 199 -1.73 -7.18 27.10
C LYS A 199 -1.29 -5.84 26.51
N PRO A 200 -1.79 -5.45 25.31
CA PRO A 200 -1.38 -4.20 24.66
C PRO A 200 -2.01 -2.98 25.32
N ILE A 201 -1.42 -1.81 25.04
CA ILE A 201 -2.18 -0.56 25.09
C ILE A 201 -3.21 -0.61 23.97
N PHE A 202 -4.50 -0.60 24.31
CA PHE A 202 -5.60 -0.67 23.39
C PHE A 202 -6.13 0.73 23.08
N HIS A 203 -5.78 1.27 21.92
CA HIS A 203 -6.14 2.63 21.53
C HIS A 203 -7.32 2.66 20.53
N ASN A 204 -8.27 3.52 20.80
CA ASN A 204 -9.47 3.72 19.99
C ASN A 204 -9.85 5.21 19.91
N ASP A 205 -10.76 5.52 19.01
CA ASP A 205 -11.46 6.80 19.01
C ASP A 205 -12.52 6.86 20.13
N ARG A 206 -13.34 7.93 20.14
CA ARG A 206 -14.44 8.12 21.10
C ARG A 206 -15.78 7.60 20.59
N GLY A 207 -15.76 6.63 19.70
CA GLY A 207 -16.99 5.99 19.24
C GLY A 207 -17.82 5.42 20.40
N PHE A 208 -19.14 5.49 20.31
CA PHE A 208 -20.05 5.01 21.37
C PHE A 208 -19.84 3.54 21.75
N GLN A 209 -19.30 2.74 20.84
CA GLN A 209 -18.98 1.35 21.07
C GLN A 209 -17.87 1.18 22.12
N TYR A 210 -16.87 2.08 22.10
CA TYR A 210 -15.67 2.02 22.95
C TYR A 210 -15.87 2.69 24.31
N THR A 211 -16.87 3.59 24.43
CA THR A 211 -17.26 4.22 25.70
C THR A 211 -18.26 3.39 26.47
N ASN A 212 -18.78 2.30 25.88
CA ASN A 212 -19.72 1.39 26.49
C ASN A 212 -19.12 0.67 27.71
N LYS A 213 -19.85 0.65 28.86
CA LYS A 213 -19.42 0.02 30.10
C LYS A 213 -19.06 -1.46 29.97
N HIS A 214 -19.80 -2.22 29.12
CA HIS A 214 -19.50 -3.63 28.86
C HIS A 214 -18.19 -3.81 28.13
N PHE A 215 -17.87 -2.92 27.17
CA PHE A 215 -16.58 -2.96 26.49
C PHE A 215 -15.42 -2.64 27.44
N GLN A 216 -15.58 -1.62 28.29
CA GLN A 216 -14.59 -1.27 29.31
C GLN A 216 -14.36 -2.42 30.30
N LYS A 217 -15.43 -3.14 30.67
CA LYS A 217 -15.31 -4.35 31.51
C LYS A 217 -14.49 -5.44 30.79
N LYS A 218 -14.79 -5.74 29.50
CA LYS A 218 -14.00 -6.69 28.70
C LYS A 218 -12.51 -6.35 28.68
N LEU A 219 -12.17 -5.07 28.52
CA LEU A 219 -10.76 -4.62 28.55
C LEU A 219 -10.12 -4.85 29.93
N LYS A 220 -10.83 -4.56 31.04
CA LYS A 220 -10.35 -4.81 32.39
C LYS A 220 -10.15 -6.29 32.65
N ASP A 221 -11.08 -7.13 32.23
CA ASP A 221 -11.04 -8.59 32.41
C ASP A 221 -9.81 -9.22 31.67
N THR A 222 -9.21 -8.50 30.71
CA THR A 222 -8.02 -8.93 29.96
C THR A 222 -6.75 -8.18 30.38
N ASP A 223 -6.77 -7.40 31.46
CA ASP A 223 -5.67 -6.56 31.94
C ASP A 223 -5.11 -5.58 30.86
N MET A 224 -5.93 -5.16 29.91
CA MET A 224 -5.53 -4.22 28.88
C MET A 224 -5.74 -2.78 29.33
N ILE A 225 -4.81 -1.91 28.94
CA ILE A 225 -4.89 -0.48 29.22
C ILE A 225 -5.61 0.21 28.08
N GLN A 226 -6.79 0.78 28.34
CA GLN A 226 -7.47 1.60 27.33
C GLN A 226 -6.82 2.96 27.19
N SER A 227 -6.70 3.42 25.95
CA SER A 227 -6.26 4.75 25.55
C SER A 227 -7.23 5.31 24.51
N MET A 228 -7.66 6.56 24.67
CA MET A 228 -8.58 7.19 23.72
C MET A 228 -7.98 8.42 23.02
N SER A 229 -8.35 8.60 21.77
CA SER A 229 -8.02 9.82 21.01
C SER A 229 -8.59 11.06 21.70
N ARG A 230 -7.90 12.20 21.59
CA ARG A 230 -8.40 13.48 22.08
C ARG A 230 -9.56 13.96 21.21
N VAL A 231 -10.42 14.80 21.78
CA VAL A 231 -11.58 15.39 21.09
C VAL A 231 -11.12 16.15 19.85
N GLY A 232 -11.71 15.85 18.69
CA GLY A 232 -11.41 16.54 17.43
C GLY A 232 -10.01 16.27 16.84
N HIS A 233 -9.26 15.34 17.42
CA HIS A 233 -7.91 14.99 16.96
C HIS A 233 -7.86 13.60 16.30
N CYS A 234 -8.44 13.47 15.11
CA CYS A 234 -8.43 12.23 14.33
C CYS A 234 -7.01 11.66 14.11
N ILE A 235 -6.00 12.54 14.03
CA ILE A 235 -4.60 12.14 13.85
C ILE A 235 -4.06 11.26 15.02
N ASP A 236 -4.74 11.25 16.17
CA ASP A 236 -4.37 10.41 17.30
C ASP A 236 -4.60 8.91 16.99
N ASN A 237 -5.47 8.58 16.03
CA ASN A 237 -5.69 7.23 15.50
C ASN A 237 -5.15 7.04 14.06
N GLY A 238 -4.19 7.89 13.66
CA GLY A 238 -3.65 7.97 12.30
C GLY A 238 -3.23 6.66 11.63
N PRO A 239 -2.65 5.67 12.34
CA PRO A 239 -2.28 4.40 11.72
C PRO A 239 -3.43 3.62 11.11
N ILE A 240 -4.57 3.50 11.81
CA ILE A 240 -5.72 2.77 11.29
C ILE A 240 -6.50 3.60 10.27
N GLU A 241 -6.54 4.93 10.42
CA GLU A 241 -7.09 5.81 9.37
C GLU A 241 -6.28 5.70 8.07
N GLY A 242 -4.96 5.59 8.18
CA GLY A 242 -4.07 5.32 7.06
C GLY A 242 -4.37 3.98 6.39
N PHE A 243 -4.63 2.94 7.18
CA PHE A 243 -5.05 1.62 6.68
C PHE A 243 -6.39 1.71 5.93
N TRP A 244 -7.38 2.43 6.48
CA TRP A 244 -8.66 2.68 5.78
C TRP A 244 -8.47 3.42 4.45
N GLY A 245 -7.58 4.40 4.44
CA GLY A 245 -7.24 5.12 3.21
C GLY A 245 -6.63 4.23 2.14
N ILE A 246 -5.78 3.29 2.55
CA ILE A 246 -5.13 2.32 1.65
C ILE A 246 -6.18 1.33 1.11
N ILE A 247 -6.90 0.63 1.98
CA ILE A 247 -7.87 -0.39 1.56
C ILE A 247 -8.96 0.21 0.67
N LYS A 248 -9.53 1.36 1.02
CA LYS A 248 -10.56 2.00 0.20
C LYS A 248 -10.06 2.44 -1.17
N SER A 249 -8.83 2.96 -1.25
CA SER A 249 -8.30 3.45 -2.53
C SER A 249 -7.85 2.34 -3.47
N GLU A 250 -7.39 1.22 -2.92
CA GLU A 250 -6.84 0.11 -3.71
C GLU A 250 -7.92 -0.94 -4.01
N MET A 251 -8.70 -1.35 -3.01
CA MET A 251 -9.73 -2.38 -3.16
C MET A 251 -10.80 -2.00 -4.21
N TYR A 252 -11.35 -0.79 -4.17
CA TYR A 252 -12.34 -0.37 -5.17
C TYR A 252 -11.79 -0.24 -6.59
N GLN A 253 -10.47 -0.21 -6.76
CA GLN A 253 -9.84 -0.25 -8.07
C GLN A 253 -9.55 -1.69 -8.53
N MET A 254 -9.28 -2.58 -7.58
CA MET A 254 -8.87 -3.97 -7.87
C MET A 254 -10.05 -4.91 -8.10
N TYR A 255 -11.23 -4.60 -7.54
CA TYR A 255 -12.38 -5.51 -7.53
C TYR A 255 -13.60 -4.86 -8.18
N ASP A 256 -14.31 -5.64 -8.96
CA ASP A 256 -15.64 -5.28 -9.43
C ASP A 256 -16.67 -5.58 -8.33
N ILE A 257 -17.33 -4.51 -7.85
CA ILE A 257 -18.24 -4.56 -6.70
C ILE A 257 -19.63 -4.13 -7.15
N SER A 258 -20.53 -5.09 -7.22
CA SER A 258 -21.92 -4.89 -7.66
C SER A 258 -22.94 -5.04 -6.52
N ASP A 259 -22.64 -5.87 -5.51
CA ASP A 259 -23.55 -6.22 -4.44
C ASP A 259 -22.86 -6.40 -3.08
N GLU A 260 -23.62 -6.83 -2.07
CA GLU A 260 -23.09 -7.06 -0.72
C GLU A 260 -22.12 -8.24 -0.68
N THR A 261 -22.35 -9.27 -1.47
CA THR A 261 -21.53 -10.49 -1.48
C THR A 261 -20.15 -10.20 -2.08
N SER A 262 -20.12 -9.54 -3.25
CA SER A 262 -18.90 -9.10 -3.90
C SER A 262 -18.10 -8.11 -3.03
N LEU A 263 -18.77 -7.18 -2.34
CA LEU A 263 -18.09 -6.27 -1.40
C LEU A 263 -17.50 -7.02 -0.20
N ARG A 264 -18.22 -8.00 0.39
CA ARG A 264 -17.68 -8.83 1.48
C ARG A 264 -16.48 -9.66 1.04
N TYR A 265 -16.53 -10.21 -0.15
CA TYR A 265 -15.41 -10.91 -0.75
C TYR A 265 -14.22 -9.97 -0.95
N ALA A 266 -14.43 -8.84 -1.62
CA ALA A 266 -13.39 -7.86 -1.89
C ALA A 266 -12.67 -7.37 -0.62
N ILE A 267 -13.41 -7.08 0.46
CA ILE A 267 -12.81 -6.67 1.74
C ILE A 267 -11.93 -7.79 2.32
N LYS A 268 -12.42 -9.04 2.34
CA LYS A 268 -11.68 -10.17 2.91
C LYS A 268 -10.42 -10.48 2.10
N ASP A 269 -10.56 -10.55 0.79
CA ASP A 269 -9.46 -10.88 -0.10
C ASP A 269 -8.43 -9.76 -0.15
N TYR A 270 -8.86 -8.48 -0.14
CA TYR A 270 -7.94 -7.36 -0.03
C TYR A 270 -7.15 -7.37 1.29
N ILE A 271 -7.78 -7.70 2.43
CA ILE A 271 -7.06 -7.81 3.71
C ILE A 271 -6.03 -8.95 3.66
N ARG A 272 -6.36 -10.09 3.03
CA ARG A 272 -5.41 -11.18 2.78
C ARG A 272 -4.23 -10.68 1.93
N PHE A 273 -4.52 -10.04 0.80
CA PHE A 273 -3.53 -9.43 -0.08
C PHE A 273 -2.64 -8.42 0.66
N TYR A 274 -3.23 -7.52 1.45
CA TYR A 274 -2.50 -6.54 2.26
C TYR A 274 -1.52 -7.20 3.22
N CYS A 275 -1.94 -8.29 3.85
CA CYS A 275 -1.12 -9.02 4.82
C CYS A 275 0.01 -9.82 4.17
N GLN A 276 -0.29 -10.57 3.11
CA GLN A 276 0.57 -11.63 2.57
C GLN A 276 1.34 -11.24 1.32
N GLU A 277 0.79 -10.34 0.52
CA GLU A 277 1.32 -10.05 -0.81
C GLU A 277 1.77 -8.57 -0.97
N ARG A 278 1.39 -7.67 -0.06
CA ARG A 278 1.65 -6.24 -0.20
C ARG A 278 2.91 -5.80 0.56
N PRO A 279 4.10 -5.67 -0.10
CA PRO A 279 5.33 -5.21 0.53
C PRO A 279 5.20 -3.76 0.99
N GLN A 280 5.89 -3.43 2.08
CA GLN A 280 5.91 -2.08 2.63
C GLN A 280 7.35 -1.59 2.78
N SER A 281 7.66 -0.44 2.19
CA SER A 281 9.00 0.19 2.25
C SER A 281 9.51 0.37 3.68
N ARG A 282 8.60 0.58 4.66
CA ARG A 282 8.93 0.70 6.07
C ARG A 282 9.58 -0.57 6.63
N TYR A 283 9.20 -1.71 6.11
CA TYR A 283 9.65 -3.03 6.55
C TYR A 283 10.72 -3.63 5.61
N HIS A 284 11.50 -2.77 4.96
CA HIS A 284 12.49 -3.22 3.97
C HIS A 284 11.88 -4.10 2.89
N CYS A 285 10.73 -3.66 2.37
CA CYS A 285 9.94 -4.35 1.34
C CYS A 285 9.32 -5.69 1.76
N LYS A 286 9.30 -6.02 3.05
CA LYS A 286 8.56 -7.16 3.57
C LYS A 286 7.06 -6.86 3.71
N THR A 287 6.26 -7.92 3.68
CA THR A 287 4.82 -7.84 3.97
C THR A 287 4.56 -7.80 5.48
N PRO A 288 3.38 -7.34 5.93
CA PRO A 288 3.00 -7.38 7.34
C PRO A 288 3.08 -8.78 7.95
N TRP A 289 2.72 -9.81 7.18
CA TRP A 289 2.76 -11.21 7.61
C TRP A 289 4.20 -11.71 7.82
N GLU A 290 5.11 -11.43 6.88
CA GLU A 290 6.53 -11.80 7.01
C GLU A 290 7.18 -11.13 8.23
N VAL A 291 6.87 -9.83 8.46
CA VAL A 291 7.36 -9.09 9.63
C VAL A 291 6.85 -9.72 10.92
N ARG A 292 5.54 -10.04 10.97
CA ARG A 292 4.91 -10.63 12.15
C ARG A 292 5.48 -12.00 12.46
N ASN A 293 5.57 -12.88 11.47
CA ASN A 293 6.11 -14.23 11.67
C ASN A 293 7.56 -14.20 12.15
N ALA A 294 8.41 -13.39 11.51
CA ALA A 294 9.79 -13.24 11.93
C ALA A 294 9.92 -12.72 13.37
N ALA A 295 9.01 -11.82 13.78
CA ALA A 295 9.04 -11.26 15.12
C ALA A 295 8.52 -12.23 16.20
N LEU A 296 7.50 -13.04 15.88
CA LEU A 296 6.94 -14.02 16.83
C LEU A 296 7.88 -15.22 17.08
N THR A 297 8.80 -15.49 16.15
CA THR A 297 9.78 -16.58 16.27
C THR A 297 11.14 -16.10 16.79
N SER A 298 11.33 -14.81 17.03
CA SER A 298 12.59 -14.22 17.48
C SER A 298 12.51 -13.71 18.92
N GLU A 299 13.51 -14.00 19.72
CA GLU A 299 13.68 -13.40 21.06
C GLU A 299 13.96 -11.89 20.97
N HIS A 300 14.58 -11.43 19.88
CA HIS A 300 14.93 -10.05 19.61
C HIS A 300 14.32 -9.57 18.28
N PRO A 301 13.03 -9.19 18.26
CA PRO A 301 12.37 -8.69 17.06
C PRO A 301 13.06 -7.47 16.46
N LEU A 302 13.14 -7.40 15.14
CA LEU A 302 13.74 -6.27 14.43
C LEU A 302 12.99 -4.96 14.72
N SER A 303 13.74 -3.89 14.89
CA SER A 303 13.17 -2.55 15.09
C SER A 303 12.87 -1.89 13.75
N TYR A 304 11.65 -1.33 13.63
CA TYR A 304 11.21 -0.56 12.46
C TYR A 304 10.84 0.87 12.87
N PRO A 305 11.81 1.77 13.02
CA PRO A 305 11.55 3.13 13.48
C PRO A 305 10.65 3.88 12.50
N ILE A 306 9.79 4.74 13.05
CA ILE A 306 8.93 5.61 12.25
C ILE A 306 9.71 6.88 11.98
N ALA A 307 9.83 7.26 10.70
CA ALA A 307 10.45 8.53 10.31
C ALA A 307 9.73 9.70 11.01
N LYS A 308 10.51 10.62 11.57
CA LYS A 308 9.98 11.82 12.23
C LYS A 308 9.10 12.60 11.26
N ASN A 309 7.89 12.88 11.68
CA ASN A 309 6.98 13.75 10.95
C ASN A 309 6.93 15.11 11.63
N ASN A 310 7.50 16.13 11.00
CA ASN A 310 7.60 17.48 11.56
C ASN A 310 6.26 18.04 12.05
N LYS A 311 5.14 17.67 11.42
CA LYS A 311 3.80 18.07 11.88
C LYS A 311 3.40 17.39 13.18
N ILE A 312 3.80 16.14 13.38
CA ILE A 312 3.55 15.40 14.63
C ILE A 312 4.44 15.97 15.75
N GLU A 313 5.70 16.27 15.45
CA GLU A 313 6.63 16.85 16.42
C GLU A 313 6.22 18.27 16.85
N GLN A 314 5.86 19.13 15.91
CA GLN A 314 5.27 20.45 16.20
C GLN A 314 3.98 20.38 17.05
N TYR A 315 3.22 19.30 16.88
CA TYR A 315 2.02 19.08 17.67
C TYR A 315 2.35 18.60 19.10
N LYS A 316 3.35 17.74 19.25
CA LYS A 316 3.83 17.28 20.57
C LYS A 316 4.35 18.46 21.39
N SER A 317 5.19 19.32 20.80
CA SER A 317 5.75 20.49 21.49
C SER A 317 4.67 21.49 21.97
N LYS A 318 3.51 21.57 21.30
CA LYS A 318 2.39 22.43 21.72
C LYS A 318 1.59 21.89 22.92
N TRP A 319 1.76 20.62 23.29
CA TRP A 319 0.96 19.95 24.30
C TRP A 319 1.80 19.31 25.43
N SER A 320 3.13 19.50 25.38
CA SER A 320 4.07 19.09 26.43
C SER A 320 4.43 20.26 27.38
N ALA A 321 3.73 21.39 27.28
CA ALA A 321 3.86 22.54 28.16
C ALA A 321 2.69 22.63 29.12
#